data_1837a8a6ea5910668e71811c0a2cb4bd
#
_entry.id   1837a8a6ea5910668e71811c0a2cb4bd
#
_cell.length_a   1.000
_cell.length_b   1.000
_cell.length_c   1.000
_cell.angle_alpha   90.00
_cell.angle_beta   90.00
_cell.angle_gamma   90.00
#
_symmetry.space_group_name_H-M   'P 1'
#
loop_
_entity.id
_entity.type
_entity.pdbx_description
1 polymer ?
#
loop_
_entity_poly.entity_id
_entity_poly.type
_entity_poly.pdbx_seq_one_letter_code
_entity_poly.pdbx_strand_id
1 'polypeptide(L)'
;MTATPAEARQGLKSSSMSNLTLILIKIAYLAVLWLFVLTAVGVIRTDLFGPSKKKPRKKPRPGPRPAQRREAPAPSHSQARPQRKRRNEPTVLAVTQGSLSGTTVELGSQPITIGRAPDSTLVITDDYASGRHARVYSENGRWFVEDLNSTNGTYLGQQKLNRPQPITVGQPIRIGKTVLELRK
;
A
#
# COMPACT_ATOMS: atom_id res chain seq x y z
N MET A 1 35.24 -71.94 7.78
CA MET A 1 35.18 -70.99 6.66
C MET A 1 35.26 -69.57 7.26
N THR A 2 36.49 -69.04 7.29
CA THR A 2 36.78 -67.73 7.88
C THR A 2 36.88 -66.70 6.82
N ALA A 3 35.93 -65.69 6.82
CA ALA A 3 35.89 -64.60 5.86
C ALA A 3 37.18 -63.76 6.00
N THR A 4 37.78 -63.41 4.84
CA THR A 4 39.05 -62.68 4.75
C THR A 4 38.82 -61.20 5.12
N PRO A 5 39.74 -60.61 5.94
CA PRO A 5 39.56 -59.20 6.41
C PRO A 5 39.58 -58.11 5.32
N ALA A 6 39.83 -58.48 4.07
CA ALA A 6 39.82 -57.54 2.92
C ALA A 6 38.41 -57.15 2.47
N GLU A 7 37.41 -58.03 2.57
CA GLU A 7 36.01 -57.74 2.16
C GLU A 7 35.29 -56.78 3.11
N ALA A 8 35.61 -56.80 4.41
CA ALA A 8 35.02 -55.89 5.38
C ALA A 8 35.45 -54.43 5.19
N ARG A 9 36.59 -54.14 4.54
CA ARG A 9 37.09 -52.78 4.31
C ARG A 9 36.48 -52.11 3.05
N GLN A 10 36.02 -52.92 2.09
CA GLN A 10 35.39 -52.37 0.87
C GLN A 10 33.96 -51.92 1.09
N GLY A 11 33.22 -52.58 1.98
CA GLY A 11 31.83 -52.15 2.33
C GLY A 11 31.74 -50.81 3.07
N LEU A 12 32.74 -50.47 3.89
CA LEU A 12 32.75 -49.22 4.65
C LEU A 12 33.04 -47.97 3.77
N LYS A 13 33.87 -48.15 2.73
CA LYS A 13 34.23 -47.01 1.84
C LYS A 13 33.13 -46.61 0.89
N SER A 14 32.31 -47.52 0.39
CA SER A 14 31.22 -47.21 -0.52
C SER A 14 30.04 -46.55 0.20
N SER A 15 29.78 -46.92 1.46
CA SER A 15 28.71 -46.29 2.25
C SER A 15 29.00 -44.86 2.65
N SER A 16 30.25 -44.53 2.99
CA SER A 16 30.63 -43.15 3.36
C SER A 16 30.64 -42.19 2.15
N MET A 17 31.04 -42.68 0.96
CA MET A 17 31.03 -41.89 -0.27
C MET A 17 29.59 -41.55 -0.71
N SER A 18 28.66 -42.51 -0.58
CA SER A 18 27.24 -42.29 -0.90
C SER A 18 26.58 -41.24 0.04
N ASN A 19 26.88 -41.30 1.32
CA ASN A 19 26.37 -40.33 2.29
C ASN A 19 26.91 -38.90 2.03
N LEU A 20 28.20 -38.81 1.74
CA LEU A 20 28.85 -37.52 1.42
C LEU A 20 28.26 -36.91 0.14
N THR A 21 28.03 -37.71 -0.88
CA THR A 21 27.39 -37.26 -2.14
C THR A 21 25.97 -36.76 -1.90
N LEU A 22 25.18 -37.47 -1.09
CA LEU A 22 23.84 -37.06 -0.73
C LEU A 22 23.80 -35.73 0.06
N ILE A 23 24.75 -35.52 0.96
CA ILE A 23 24.90 -34.29 1.72
C ILE A 23 25.24 -33.11 0.78
N LEU A 24 26.19 -33.32 -0.14
CA LEU A 24 26.58 -32.31 -1.12
C LEU A 24 25.40 -31.89 -2.03
N ILE A 25 24.62 -32.85 -2.51
CA ILE A 25 23.44 -32.60 -3.32
C ILE A 25 22.38 -31.79 -2.54
N LYS A 26 22.15 -32.12 -1.26
CA LYS A 26 21.23 -31.38 -0.40
C LYS A 26 21.68 -29.94 -0.18
N ILE A 27 22.97 -29.74 0.10
CA ILE A 27 23.52 -28.39 0.28
C ILE A 27 23.42 -27.59 -1.01
N ALA A 28 23.78 -28.18 -2.16
CA ALA A 28 23.66 -27.52 -3.46
C ALA A 28 22.20 -27.12 -3.75
N TYR A 29 21.25 -28.01 -3.52
CA TYR A 29 19.81 -27.72 -3.69
C TYR A 29 19.35 -26.59 -2.78
N LEU A 30 19.73 -26.60 -1.49
CA LEU A 30 19.39 -25.53 -0.56
C LEU A 30 20.01 -24.19 -0.95
N ALA A 31 21.25 -24.19 -1.45
CA ALA A 31 21.90 -22.97 -1.92
C ALA A 31 21.16 -22.35 -3.11
N VAL A 32 20.77 -23.18 -4.10
CA VAL A 32 19.99 -22.73 -5.25
C VAL A 32 18.60 -22.23 -4.83
N LEU A 33 17.94 -22.94 -3.92
CA LEU A 33 16.65 -22.53 -3.38
C LEU A 33 16.73 -21.16 -2.68
N TRP A 34 17.73 -20.97 -1.82
CA TRP A 34 17.93 -19.69 -1.12
C TRP A 34 18.29 -18.56 -2.07
N LEU A 35 19.10 -18.81 -3.09
CA LEU A 35 19.43 -17.83 -4.12
C LEU A 35 18.18 -17.41 -4.87
N PHE A 36 17.31 -18.35 -5.22
CA PHE A 36 16.02 -18.06 -5.85
C PHE A 36 15.11 -17.21 -4.93
N VAL A 37 14.99 -17.56 -3.65
CA VAL A 37 14.19 -16.80 -2.69
C VAL A 37 14.73 -15.39 -2.52
N LEU A 38 16.04 -15.21 -2.39
CA LEU A 38 16.65 -13.88 -2.24
C LEU A 38 16.48 -13.02 -3.49
N THR A 39 16.59 -13.60 -4.68
CA THR A 39 16.32 -12.86 -5.93
C THR A 39 14.85 -12.48 -6.07
N ALA A 40 13.93 -13.39 -5.75
CA ALA A 40 12.49 -13.12 -5.77
C ALA A 40 12.11 -11.99 -4.78
N VAL A 41 12.64 -12.03 -3.56
CA VAL A 41 12.43 -10.97 -2.55
C VAL A 41 13.05 -9.65 -2.99
N GLY A 42 14.22 -9.69 -3.66
CA GLY A 42 14.88 -8.51 -4.21
C GLY A 42 14.04 -7.80 -5.29
N VAL A 43 13.45 -8.57 -6.20
CA VAL A 43 12.58 -8.05 -7.25
C VAL A 43 11.33 -7.39 -6.65
N ILE A 44 10.69 -8.04 -5.66
CA ILE A 44 9.51 -7.50 -4.97
C ILE A 44 9.85 -6.19 -4.25
N ARG A 45 11.01 -6.11 -3.59
CA ARG A 45 11.46 -4.88 -2.92
C ARG A 45 11.69 -3.72 -3.89
N THR A 46 12.26 -3.99 -5.07
CA THR A 46 12.56 -2.95 -6.06
C THR A 46 11.29 -2.38 -6.68
N ASP A 47 10.25 -3.18 -6.84
CA ASP A 47 8.95 -2.74 -7.37
C ASP A 47 8.13 -1.94 -6.35
N LEU A 48 8.23 -2.28 -5.05
CA LEU A 48 7.47 -1.62 -3.99
C LEU A 48 8.14 -0.37 -3.41
N PHE A 49 9.47 -0.27 -3.49
CA PHE A 49 10.25 0.83 -2.90
C PHE A 49 11.17 1.55 -3.90
N GLY A 50 10.91 1.43 -5.21
CA GLY A 50 11.67 2.13 -6.23
C GLY A 50 11.63 3.64 -6.00
N PRO A 51 12.79 4.34 -5.97
CA PRO A 51 12.83 5.77 -5.76
C PRO A 51 12.12 6.46 -6.92
N SER A 52 11.07 7.21 -6.60
CA SER A 52 10.37 8.09 -7.54
C SER A 52 11.39 9.03 -8.18
N LYS A 53 11.71 8.80 -9.46
CA LYS A 53 12.58 9.67 -10.26
C LYS A 53 11.90 11.03 -10.38
N LYS A 54 12.29 11.97 -9.50
CA LYS A 54 11.99 13.40 -9.65
C LYS A 54 12.61 13.86 -10.96
N LYS A 55 11.80 14.19 -11.96
CA LYS A 55 12.26 14.86 -13.18
C LYS A 55 12.94 16.18 -12.78
N PRO A 56 14.15 16.49 -13.29
CA PRO A 56 14.80 17.76 -12.99
C PRO A 56 13.97 18.91 -13.58
N ARG A 57 13.51 19.80 -12.70
CA ARG A 57 12.91 21.07 -13.07
C ARG A 57 13.96 21.91 -13.77
N LYS A 58 13.79 22.17 -15.07
CA LYS A 58 14.55 23.17 -15.82
C LYS A 58 14.35 24.53 -15.13
N LYS A 59 15.44 25.12 -14.67
CA LYS A 59 15.46 26.52 -14.17
C LYS A 59 15.12 27.46 -15.31
N PRO A 60 14.24 28.46 -15.11
CA PRO A 60 14.04 29.54 -16.08
C PRO A 60 15.27 30.45 -16.09
N ARG A 61 15.72 30.81 -17.29
CA ARG A 61 16.77 31.80 -17.53
C ARG A 61 16.26 33.18 -17.12
N PRO A 62 17.13 34.08 -16.57
CA PRO A 62 16.77 35.47 -16.31
C PRO A 62 16.70 36.26 -17.61
N GLY A 63 15.58 36.85 -17.94
CA GLY A 63 15.45 37.88 -18.94
C GLY A 63 15.48 39.27 -18.30
N PRO A 64 15.84 40.36 -19.03
CA PRO A 64 16.24 41.65 -18.48
C PRO A 64 15.05 42.44 -17.94
N ARG A 65 15.30 43.15 -16.83
CA ARG A 65 14.41 44.18 -16.23
C ARG A 65 14.25 45.39 -17.13
N PRO A 66 13.10 46.01 -17.11
CA PRO A 66 13.02 47.48 -17.09
C PRO A 66 12.26 48.03 -15.87
N ALA A 67 12.91 48.96 -15.29
CA ALA A 67 12.45 50.18 -14.59
C ALA A 67 11.08 50.27 -13.89
N GLN A 68 11.21 50.54 -12.61
CA GLN A 68 10.41 51.30 -11.65
C GLN A 68 9.19 52.07 -12.19
N ARG A 69 8.01 51.78 -11.59
CA ARG A 69 7.06 52.84 -11.26
C ARG A 69 6.54 52.62 -9.82
N ARG A 70 6.79 53.60 -8.96
CA ARG A 70 6.22 53.78 -7.62
C ARG A 70 4.72 54.03 -7.74
N GLU A 71 3.94 53.46 -6.81
CA GLU A 71 2.90 54.17 -6.07
C GLU A 71 1.96 53.17 -5.37
N ALA A 72 1.91 53.32 -4.13
CA ALA A 72 0.92 53.50 -3.07
C ALA A 72 0.27 52.26 -2.47
N PRO A 73 0.16 52.19 -1.13
CA PRO A 73 -0.37 51.02 -0.42
C PRO A 73 -1.90 51.07 -0.35
N ALA A 74 -2.52 49.99 -0.83
CA ALA A 74 -3.94 49.75 -0.59
C ALA A 74 -4.12 48.62 0.43
N PRO A 75 -5.07 48.71 1.36
CA PRO A 75 -5.19 47.82 2.52
C PRO A 75 -5.68 46.46 2.06
N SER A 76 -4.92 45.44 2.42
CA SER A 76 -5.30 44.03 2.24
C SER A 76 -6.39 43.62 3.23
N HIS A 77 -7.63 43.78 2.84
CA HIS A 77 -8.72 43.00 3.45
C HIS A 77 -8.71 41.60 2.81
N SER A 78 -8.03 40.68 3.44
CA SER A 78 -8.23 39.26 3.22
C SER A 78 -9.62 38.90 3.77
N GLN A 79 -10.64 39.24 3.01
CA GLN A 79 -11.97 38.66 3.22
C GLN A 79 -11.88 37.19 2.82
N ALA A 80 -11.89 36.32 3.83
CA ALA A 80 -12.15 34.90 3.65
C ALA A 80 -13.44 34.76 2.83
N ARG A 81 -13.26 34.48 1.53
CA ARG A 81 -14.36 34.22 0.62
C ARG A 81 -15.09 32.99 1.17
N PRO A 82 -16.38 33.08 1.57
CA PRO A 82 -17.11 31.89 1.99
C PRO A 82 -17.07 30.90 0.84
N GLN A 83 -16.44 29.76 1.06
CA GLN A 83 -16.44 28.65 0.11
C GLN A 83 -17.90 28.28 -0.11
N ARG A 84 -18.46 28.67 -1.25
CA ARG A 84 -19.74 28.15 -1.73
C ARG A 84 -19.61 26.64 -1.75
N LYS A 85 -20.22 25.95 -0.77
CA LYS A 85 -20.38 24.49 -0.76
C LYS A 85 -20.85 24.08 -2.15
N ARG A 86 -19.98 23.42 -2.90
CA ARG A 86 -20.34 22.96 -4.24
C ARG A 86 -21.46 21.94 -4.04
N ARG A 87 -22.57 22.15 -4.68
CA ARG A 87 -23.83 21.37 -4.57
C ARG A 87 -23.65 19.84 -4.79
N ASN A 88 -22.44 19.37 -5.09
CA ASN A 88 -22.10 17.99 -5.45
C ASN A 88 -20.96 17.41 -4.61
N GLU A 89 -20.52 18.07 -3.53
CA GLU A 89 -19.48 17.49 -2.67
C GLU A 89 -20.09 16.41 -1.78
N PRO A 90 -19.40 15.26 -1.61
CA PRO A 90 -19.84 14.23 -0.67
C PRO A 90 -19.73 14.77 0.75
N THR A 91 -20.67 14.38 1.61
CA THR A 91 -20.74 14.82 3.00
C THR A 91 -20.51 13.69 3.98
N VAL A 92 -20.75 12.44 3.56
CA VAL A 92 -20.60 11.26 4.42
C VAL A 92 -19.95 10.09 3.70
N LEU A 93 -19.25 9.27 4.46
CA LEU A 93 -18.82 7.92 4.09
C LEU A 93 -19.84 6.94 4.68
N ALA A 94 -20.56 6.23 3.86
CA ALA A 94 -21.60 5.28 4.27
C ALA A 94 -21.15 3.83 4.11
N VAL A 95 -21.43 2.99 5.09
CA VAL A 95 -21.28 1.53 4.99
C VAL A 95 -22.54 0.97 4.35
N THR A 96 -22.39 0.35 3.17
CA THR A 96 -23.52 -0.20 2.40
C THR A 96 -23.68 -1.71 2.58
N GLN A 97 -22.60 -2.41 2.90
CA GLN A 97 -22.62 -3.85 3.16
C GLN A 97 -21.66 -4.21 4.30
N GLY A 98 -21.95 -5.31 4.99
CA GLY A 98 -21.19 -5.81 6.13
C GLY A 98 -21.96 -5.66 7.44
N SER A 99 -21.29 -5.97 8.56
CA SER A 99 -21.89 -5.96 9.91
C SER A 99 -22.35 -4.56 10.37
N LEU A 100 -21.76 -3.49 9.81
CA LEU A 100 -22.08 -2.09 10.11
C LEU A 100 -22.90 -1.42 9.00
N SER A 101 -23.60 -2.18 8.18
CA SER A 101 -24.43 -1.61 7.10
C SER A 101 -25.43 -0.59 7.65
N GLY A 102 -25.49 0.57 7.01
CA GLY A 102 -26.30 1.72 7.45
C GLY A 102 -25.54 2.73 8.31
N THR A 103 -24.35 2.41 8.82
CA THR A 103 -23.52 3.36 9.55
C THR A 103 -22.95 4.42 8.59
N THR A 104 -22.91 5.66 9.03
CA THR A 104 -22.32 6.78 8.29
C THR A 104 -21.28 7.51 9.15
N VAL A 105 -20.23 7.98 8.51
CA VAL A 105 -19.18 8.82 9.11
C VAL A 105 -19.14 10.14 8.33
N GLU A 106 -19.20 11.26 9.02
CA GLU A 106 -19.11 12.58 8.40
C GLU A 106 -17.71 12.80 7.81
N LEU A 107 -17.69 13.36 6.62
CA LEU A 107 -16.47 13.73 5.92
C LEU A 107 -16.01 15.11 6.38
N GLY A 108 -14.85 15.14 7.04
CA GLY A 108 -14.23 16.36 7.56
C GLY A 108 -12.89 16.65 6.90
N SER A 109 -12.10 17.52 7.54
CA SER A 109 -10.74 17.82 7.14
C SER A 109 -9.72 16.74 7.57
N GLN A 110 -10.10 15.88 8.52
CA GLN A 110 -9.25 14.82 9.02
C GLN A 110 -9.42 13.54 8.19
N PRO A 111 -8.34 12.78 7.96
CA PRO A 111 -8.44 11.47 7.34
C PRO A 111 -9.30 10.50 8.17
N ILE A 112 -10.16 9.74 7.51
CA ILE A 112 -10.95 8.67 8.11
C ILE A 112 -10.16 7.38 7.97
N THR A 113 -9.70 6.82 9.09
CA THR A 113 -9.05 5.51 9.15
C THR A 113 -10.09 4.41 9.33
N ILE A 114 -9.91 3.31 8.59
CA ILE A 114 -10.84 2.17 8.57
C ILE A 114 -10.05 0.91 8.89
N GLY A 115 -10.54 0.12 9.85
CA GLY A 115 -9.88 -1.11 10.24
C GLY A 115 -10.51 -1.74 11.48
N ARG A 116 -9.90 -2.85 11.96
CA ARG A 116 -10.36 -3.53 13.17
C ARG A 116 -9.80 -2.93 14.46
N ALA A 117 -8.75 -2.12 14.37
CA ALA A 117 -8.15 -1.52 15.55
C ALA A 117 -9.10 -0.49 16.19
N PRO A 118 -9.20 -0.45 17.54
CA PRO A 118 -10.12 0.44 18.24
C PRO A 118 -9.79 1.93 18.08
N ASP A 119 -8.60 2.26 17.63
CA ASP A 119 -8.16 3.62 17.31
C ASP A 119 -8.51 4.05 15.87
N SER A 120 -9.17 3.19 15.08
CA SER A 120 -9.68 3.56 13.76
C SER A 120 -10.91 4.46 13.89
N THR A 121 -11.04 5.46 13.00
CA THR A 121 -12.23 6.33 12.95
C THR A 121 -13.50 5.53 12.66
N LEU A 122 -13.38 4.52 11.76
CA LEU A 122 -14.43 3.54 11.50
C LEU A 122 -13.90 2.15 11.86
N VAL A 123 -14.31 1.65 13.02
CA VAL A 123 -13.95 0.31 13.49
C VAL A 123 -14.88 -0.71 12.85
N ILE A 124 -14.35 -1.59 12.00
CA ILE A 124 -15.12 -2.66 11.34
C ILE A 124 -14.79 -4.02 11.96
N THR A 125 -15.80 -4.89 12.10
CA THR A 125 -15.68 -6.23 12.69
C THR A 125 -15.59 -7.31 11.63
N ASP A 126 -14.82 -7.06 10.57
CA ASP A 126 -14.62 -7.98 9.43
C ASP A 126 -13.31 -8.75 9.59
N ASP A 127 -13.36 -10.09 9.59
CA ASP A 127 -12.19 -10.95 9.77
C ASP A 127 -11.16 -10.79 8.66
N TYR A 128 -11.59 -10.32 7.49
CA TYR A 128 -10.70 -10.04 6.36
C TYR A 128 -10.09 -8.63 6.40
N ALA A 129 -10.47 -7.80 7.37
CA ALA A 129 -9.89 -6.49 7.55
C ALA A 129 -8.68 -6.53 8.48
N SER A 130 -7.63 -5.79 8.14
CA SER A 130 -6.47 -5.54 9.00
C SER A 130 -6.82 -4.55 10.12
N GLY A 131 -6.01 -4.49 11.16
CA GLY A 131 -6.16 -3.52 12.25
C GLY A 131 -6.29 -2.09 11.72
N ARG A 132 -5.32 -1.66 10.91
CA ARG A 132 -5.38 -0.45 10.07
C ARG A 132 -5.39 -0.91 8.64
N HIS A 133 -6.54 -0.82 7.96
CA HIS A 133 -6.71 -1.42 6.64
C HIS A 133 -6.61 -0.39 5.53
N ALA A 134 -7.37 0.69 5.63
CA ALA A 134 -7.42 1.74 4.63
C ALA A 134 -7.65 3.11 5.27
N ARG A 135 -7.42 4.16 4.51
CA ARG A 135 -7.83 5.52 4.86
C ARG A 135 -8.51 6.22 3.70
N VAL A 136 -9.48 7.07 4.04
CA VAL A 136 -10.15 7.99 3.13
C VAL A 136 -9.80 9.40 3.55
N TYR A 137 -9.35 10.24 2.62
CA TYR A 137 -8.92 11.60 2.91
C TYR A 137 -9.19 12.54 1.74
N SER A 138 -9.23 13.84 2.02
CA SER A 138 -9.38 14.88 1.01
C SER A 138 -8.06 15.56 0.71
N GLU A 139 -7.74 15.72 -0.56
CA GLU A 139 -6.60 16.48 -1.04
C GLU A 139 -7.01 17.32 -2.26
N ASN A 140 -6.72 18.62 -2.20
CA ASN A 140 -7.07 19.58 -3.28
C ASN A 140 -8.56 19.54 -3.70
N GLY A 141 -9.47 19.32 -2.73
CA GLY A 141 -10.91 19.26 -2.97
C GLY A 141 -11.38 17.97 -3.67
N ARG A 142 -10.55 16.93 -3.68
CA ARG A 142 -10.89 15.58 -4.15
C ARG A 142 -10.70 14.57 -3.04
N TRP A 143 -11.56 13.57 -3.02
CA TRP A 143 -11.47 12.46 -2.09
C TRP A 143 -10.64 11.33 -2.66
N PHE A 144 -9.81 10.73 -1.81
CA PHE A 144 -8.93 9.62 -2.14
C PHE A 144 -9.15 8.48 -1.16
N VAL A 145 -8.96 7.26 -1.63
CA VAL A 145 -8.82 6.07 -0.80
C VAL A 145 -7.44 5.47 -1.01
N GLU A 146 -6.84 5.03 0.09
CA GLU A 146 -5.51 4.42 0.12
C GLU A 146 -5.54 3.16 0.99
N ASP A 147 -4.92 2.11 0.51
CA ASP A 147 -4.67 0.89 1.28
C ASP A 147 -3.45 1.10 2.20
N LEU A 148 -3.59 0.82 3.47
CA LEU A 148 -2.53 0.95 4.45
C LEU A 148 -1.70 -0.33 4.61
N ASN A 149 -1.36 -0.95 3.50
CA ASN A 149 -0.62 -2.20 3.42
C ASN A 149 -1.37 -3.35 4.12
N SER A 150 -2.65 -3.45 3.83
CA SER A 150 -3.51 -4.47 4.41
C SER A 150 -3.20 -5.88 3.90
N THR A 151 -3.54 -6.91 4.67
CA THR A 151 -3.28 -8.30 4.33
C THR A 151 -4.04 -8.73 3.08
N ASN A 152 -5.32 -8.37 2.97
CA ASN A 152 -6.18 -8.81 1.86
C ASN A 152 -6.35 -7.76 0.76
N GLY A 153 -5.99 -6.51 1.04
CA GLY A 153 -6.09 -5.38 0.13
C GLY A 153 -7.46 -4.70 0.13
N THR A 154 -7.44 -3.44 -0.27
CA THR A 154 -8.62 -2.61 -0.51
C THR A 154 -8.94 -2.61 -2.00
N TYR A 155 -10.20 -2.62 -2.36
CA TYR A 155 -10.67 -2.62 -3.75
C TYR A 155 -11.57 -1.42 -4.03
N LEU A 156 -11.37 -0.79 -5.17
CA LEU A 156 -12.25 0.25 -5.70
C LEU A 156 -13.02 -0.34 -6.89
N GLY A 157 -14.30 -0.63 -6.69
CA GLY A 157 -15.04 -1.49 -7.60
C GLY A 157 -14.42 -2.90 -7.65
N GLN A 158 -13.90 -3.29 -8.80
CA GLN A 158 -13.23 -4.58 -9.00
C GLN A 158 -11.70 -4.50 -8.96
N GLN A 159 -11.13 -3.30 -8.93
CA GLN A 159 -9.69 -3.08 -8.99
C GLN A 159 -9.07 -3.02 -7.59
N LYS A 160 -8.04 -3.85 -7.36
CA LYS A 160 -7.22 -3.78 -6.14
C LYS A 160 -6.36 -2.52 -6.15
N LEU A 161 -6.31 -1.82 -5.01
CA LEU A 161 -5.50 -0.62 -4.85
C LEU A 161 -4.03 -0.99 -4.61
N ASN A 162 -3.14 -0.40 -5.41
CA ASN A 162 -1.69 -0.45 -5.22
C ASN A 162 -1.10 0.93 -4.90
N ARG A 163 -1.93 1.96 -4.97
CA ARG A 163 -1.59 3.36 -4.71
C ARG A 163 -2.87 4.13 -4.38
N PRO A 164 -2.79 5.32 -3.77
CA PRO A 164 -3.96 6.16 -3.57
C PRO A 164 -4.73 6.41 -4.86
N GLN A 165 -6.05 6.24 -4.83
CA GLN A 165 -6.94 6.44 -5.97
C GLN A 165 -8.02 7.47 -5.63
N PRO A 166 -8.33 8.38 -6.57
CA PRO A 166 -9.45 9.29 -6.40
C PRO A 166 -10.76 8.50 -6.41
N ILE A 167 -11.69 8.90 -5.53
CA ILE A 167 -13.02 8.30 -5.39
C ILE A 167 -14.12 9.32 -5.66
N THR A 168 -15.22 8.84 -6.20
CA THR A 168 -16.41 9.62 -6.49
C THR A 168 -17.62 9.13 -5.70
N VAL A 169 -18.65 9.97 -5.60
CA VAL A 169 -19.92 9.61 -4.94
C VAL A 169 -20.52 8.35 -5.60
N GLY A 170 -20.95 7.40 -4.77
CA GLY A 170 -21.55 6.12 -5.20
C GLY A 170 -20.56 5.08 -5.71
N GLN A 171 -19.26 5.35 -5.68
CA GLN A 171 -18.26 4.37 -6.06
C GLN A 171 -17.93 3.43 -4.90
N PRO A 172 -18.11 2.09 -5.06
CA PRO A 172 -17.94 1.15 -3.97
C PRO A 172 -16.46 0.93 -3.63
N ILE A 173 -16.13 1.07 -2.34
CA ILE A 173 -14.85 0.74 -1.74
C ILE A 173 -15.07 -0.56 -0.96
N ARG A 174 -14.39 -1.65 -1.30
CA ARG A 174 -14.54 -2.95 -0.66
C ARG A 174 -13.32 -3.29 0.19
N ILE A 175 -13.58 -3.64 1.44
CA ILE A 175 -12.62 -4.09 2.45
C ILE A 175 -13.16 -5.41 3.00
N GLY A 176 -12.58 -6.54 2.56
CA GLY A 176 -13.13 -7.85 2.90
C GLY A 176 -14.58 -8.02 2.43
N LYS A 177 -15.50 -8.23 3.38
CA LYS A 177 -16.96 -8.31 3.19
C LYS A 177 -17.67 -6.96 3.36
N THR A 178 -16.96 -5.95 3.85
CA THR A 178 -17.49 -4.61 4.09
C THR A 178 -17.37 -3.76 2.83
N VAL A 179 -18.45 -3.08 2.46
CA VAL A 179 -18.50 -2.14 1.34
C VAL A 179 -18.89 -0.77 1.84
N LEU A 180 -18.15 0.23 1.40
CA LEU A 180 -18.37 1.64 1.73
C LEU A 180 -18.52 2.45 0.45
N GLU A 181 -19.18 3.60 0.54
CA GLU A 181 -19.27 4.56 -0.56
C GLU A 181 -19.41 5.99 -0.03
N LEU A 182 -18.94 6.94 -0.84
CA LEU A 182 -19.21 8.35 -0.57
C LEU A 182 -20.66 8.68 -0.92
N ARG A 183 -21.35 9.38 -0.01
CA ARG A 183 -22.71 9.89 -0.21
C ARG A 183 -22.78 11.41 0.06
N LYS A 184 -23.84 12.03 -0.45
CA LYS A 184 -24.18 13.44 -0.23
C LYS A 184 -24.98 13.61 1.03
#